data_b6c60c69ac195b868a4fa67afadfc14b
#
_entry.id   b6c60c69ac195b868a4fa67afadfc14b
#
_cell.length_a   1.000
_cell.length_b   1.000
_cell.length_c   1.000
_cell.angle_alpha   90.00
_cell.angle_beta   90.00
_cell.angle_gamma   90.00
#
_symmetry.space_group_name_H-M   'P 1'
#
loop_
_entity.id
_entity.type
_entity.pdbx_description
1 polymer ?
#
loop_
_entity_poly.entity_id
_entity_poly.type
_entity_poly.pdbx_seq_one_letter_code
_entity_poly.pdbx_strand_id
1 'polypeptide(L)' 'MILKSETYHFHRLDLTRRAGFIATVYDEDGLRLATTPPFPTPEQAFAETRKIVDNKVEGPRK' A
#
# COMPACT_ATOMS: atom_id res chain seq x y z
N MET A 1 -7.39 -13.16 -2.22
CA MET A 1 -7.17 -12.97 -3.67
C MET A 1 -6.79 -11.52 -3.95
N ILE A 2 -5.76 -11.34 -4.78
CA ILE A 2 -5.31 -10.00 -5.13
C ILE A 2 -6.09 -9.50 -6.33
N LEU A 3 -6.74 -8.34 -6.19
CA LEU A 3 -7.53 -7.74 -7.26
C LEU A 3 -6.66 -6.98 -8.23
N LYS A 4 -5.62 -6.32 -7.73
CA LYS A 4 -4.77 -5.47 -8.54
C LYS A 4 -3.47 -5.24 -7.81
N SER A 5 -2.39 -5.08 -8.56
CA SER A 5 -1.09 -4.73 -8.00
C SER A 5 -0.54 -3.53 -8.73
N GLU A 6 0.14 -2.66 -7.98
CA GLU A 6 0.83 -1.50 -8.54
C GLU A 6 2.23 -1.46 -7.97
N THR A 7 3.12 -0.82 -8.72
CA THR A 7 4.46 -0.55 -8.24
C THR A 7 4.61 0.95 -8.02
N TYR A 8 5.15 1.33 -6.87
CA TYR A 8 5.30 2.74 -6.52
C TYR A 8 6.62 2.89 -5.76
N HIS A 9 7.57 3.61 -6.33
CA HIS A 9 8.90 3.81 -5.74
C HIS A 9 9.52 2.48 -5.33
N PHE A 10 9.50 1.51 -6.27
CA PHE A 10 10.07 0.18 -6.08
C PHE A 10 9.36 -0.66 -5.02
N HIS A 11 8.21 -0.20 -4.54
CA HIS A 11 7.38 -0.96 -3.62
C HIS A 11 6.20 -1.53 -4.36
N ARG A 12 5.77 -2.73 -3.96
CA ARG A 12 4.58 -3.35 -4.55
C ARG A 12 3.39 -3.09 -3.65
N LEU A 13 2.31 -2.64 -4.26
CA LEU A 13 1.06 -2.38 -3.56
C LEU A 13 0.03 -3.37 -4.07
N ASP A 14 -0.40 -4.28 -3.21
CA ASP A 14 -1.40 -5.29 -3.58
C ASP A 14 -2.74 -4.91 -2.99
N LEU A 15 -3.76 -4.95 -3.84
CA LEU A 15 -5.12 -4.62 -3.45
C LEU A 15 -5.93 -5.89 -3.26
N THR A 16 -6.57 -6.01 -2.11
CA THR A 16 -7.50 -7.10 -1.85
C THR A 16 -8.82 -6.52 -1.38
N ARG A 17 -9.85 -7.34 -1.35
CA ARG A 17 -11.16 -6.93 -0.89
C ARG A 17 -11.63 -7.82 0.24
N ARG A 18 -11.90 -7.21 1.40
CA ARG A 18 -12.33 -7.93 2.57
C ARG A 18 -12.97 -6.93 3.51
N ALA A 19 -14.28 -6.89 3.52
CA ALA A 19 -15.01 -5.87 4.26
C ALA A 19 -14.61 -4.47 3.81
N GLY A 20 -14.25 -4.33 2.52
CA GLY A 20 -13.75 -3.08 1.95
C GLY A 20 -12.48 -3.35 1.19
N PHE A 21 -11.85 -2.29 0.70
CA PHE A 21 -10.63 -2.42 -0.08
C PHE A 21 -9.42 -2.21 0.81
N ILE A 22 -8.54 -3.19 0.84
CA ILE A 22 -7.36 -3.20 1.68
C ILE A 22 -6.14 -3.28 0.76
N ALA A 23 -5.17 -2.42 1.00
CA ALA A 23 -3.93 -2.46 0.23
C ALA A 23 -2.78 -2.80 1.16
N THR A 24 -1.86 -3.63 0.66
CA THR A 24 -0.70 -4.07 1.41
C THR A 24 0.55 -3.63 0.68
N VAL A 25 1.52 -3.13 1.43
CA VAL A 25 2.78 -2.61 0.87
C VAL A 25 3.87 -3.63 1.12
N TYR A 26 4.59 -3.96 0.04
CA TYR A 26 5.79 -4.81 0.12
C TYR A 26 6.98 -4.04 -0.39
N ASP A 27 8.15 -4.24 0.24
CA ASP A 27 9.36 -3.59 -0.24
C ASP A 27 9.94 -4.36 -1.42
N GLU A 28 11.09 -3.90 -1.94
CA GLU A 28 11.67 -4.56 -3.11
C GLU A 28 12.14 -5.99 -2.81
N ASP A 29 12.32 -6.34 -1.56
CA ASP A 29 12.70 -7.69 -1.17
C ASP A 29 11.49 -8.59 -0.94
N GLY A 30 10.28 -8.03 -1.05
CA GLY A 30 9.08 -8.81 -0.86
C GLY A 30 8.60 -8.87 0.58
N LEU A 31 9.19 -8.09 1.47
CA LEU A 31 8.76 -8.07 2.85
C LEU A 31 7.56 -7.15 3.02
N ARG A 32 6.56 -7.64 3.73
CA ARG A 32 5.36 -6.83 3.99
C ARG A 32 5.70 -5.73 4.99
N LEU A 33 5.45 -4.50 4.58
CA LEU A 33 5.73 -3.34 5.42
C LEU A 33 4.50 -2.85 6.16
N ALA A 34 3.36 -2.85 5.51
CA ALA A 34 2.15 -2.31 6.11
C ALA A 34 0.93 -2.80 5.37
N THR A 35 -0.21 -2.76 6.05
CA THR A 35 -1.51 -3.09 5.48
C THR A 35 -2.49 -2.02 5.94
N THR A 36 -3.27 -1.49 5.02
CA THR A 36 -4.26 -0.46 5.37
C THR A 36 -5.50 -1.08 5.99
N PRO A 37 -6.27 -0.31 6.74
CA PRO A 37 -7.63 -0.73 7.10
C PRO A 37 -8.51 -0.74 5.85
N PRO A 38 -9.70 -1.32 5.93
CA PRO A 38 -10.61 -1.33 4.78
C PRO A 38 -11.08 0.08 4.42
N PHE A 39 -11.09 0.36 3.13
CA PHE A 39 -11.59 1.63 2.60
C PHE A 39 -12.75 1.37 1.66
N PRO A 40 -13.63 2.36 1.46
CA PRO A 40 -14.77 2.18 0.55
C PRO A 40 -14.36 2.07 -0.92
N THR A 41 -13.21 2.62 -1.31
CA THR A 41 -12.78 2.60 -2.70
C THR A 41 -11.33 2.16 -2.81
N PRO A 42 -10.95 1.55 -3.97
CA PRO A 42 -9.55 1.18 -4.18
C PRO A 42 -8.62 2.39 -4.19
N GLU A 43 -9.10 3.52 -4.70
CA GLU A 43 -8.28 4.73 -4.77
C GLU A 43 -7.83 5.17 -3.40
N GLN A 44 -8.74 5.10 -2.43
CA GLN A 44 -8.38 5.48 -1.06
C GLN A 44 -7.35 4.54 -0.47
N ALA A 45 -7.50 3.25 -0.71
CA ALA A 45 -6.54 2.27 -0.22
C ALA A 45 -5.15 2.51 -0.82
N PHE A 46 -5.08 2.73 -2.13
CA PHE A 46 -3.81 3.01 -2.78
C PHE A 46 -3.22 4.35 -2.32
N ALA A 47 -4.07 5.36 -2.14
CA ALA A 47 -3.58 6.66 -1.69
C ALA A 47 -2.92 6.54 -0.33
N GLU A 48 -3.51 5.75 0.56
CA GLU A 48 -2.92 5.55 1.87
C GLU A 48 -1.58 4.82 1.79
N THR A 49 -1.49 3.80 0.93
CA THR A 49 -0.22 3.08 0.78
C THR A 49 0.85 3.96 0.18
N ARG A 50 0.50 4.85 -0.74
CA ARG A 50 1.47 5.78 -1.30
C ARG A 50 2.01 6.71 -0.24
N LYS A 51 1.17 7.15 0.69
CA LYS A 51 1.63 7.98 1.81
C LYS A 51 2.63 7.21 2.67
N ILE A 52 2.35 5.94 2.92
CA ILE A 52 3.25 5.11 3.71
C ILE A 52 4.60 4.99 3.02
N VAL A 53 4.59 4.72 1.71
CA VAL A 53 5.82 4.60 0.95
C VAL A 53 6.58 5.92 0.92
N ASP A 54 5.87 7.02 0.70
CA ASP A 54 6.51 8.34 0.67
C ASP A 54 7.21 8.65 1.98
N ASN A 55 6.57 8.35 3.09
CA ASN A 55 7.18 8.57 4.40
C ASN A 55 8.41 7.71 4.58
N LYS A 56 8.36 6.48 4.10
CA LYS A 56 9.48 5.57 4.24
C LYS A 56 10.64 5.97 3.35
N VAL A 57 10.35 6.32 2.10
CA VAL A 57 11.39 6.66 1.13
C VAL A 57 12.07 7.96 1.49
N GLU A 58 11.28 8.97 1.86
CA GLU A 58 11.84 10.27 2.22
C GLU A 58 12.35 10.31 3.64
N GLY A 59 11.90 9.36 4.45
CA GLY A 59 12.25 9.33 5.84
C GLY A 59 11.51 10.37 6.64
N PRO A 60 11.66 10.31 7.96
CA PRO A 60 11.02 11.32 8.82
C PRO A 60 11.63 12.69 8.57
N ARG A 61 10.76 13.67 8.52
CA ARG A 61 11.20 15.07 8.35
C ARG A 61 11.13 15.76 9.68
N LYS A 62 12.12 16.49 9.95
CA LYS A 62 12.18 17.16 11.23
C LYS A 62 11.74 18.58 11.12
#